data_5453d098438e845899eaf134b785edcf
#
_entry.id   5453d098438e845899eaf134b785edcf
#
_cell.length_a   1.000
_cell.length_b   1.000
_cell.length_c   1.000
_cell.angle_alpha   90.00
_cell.angle_beta   90.00
_cell.angle_gamma   90.00
#
_symmetry.space_group_name_H-M   'P 1'
#
loop_
_entity.id
_entity.type
_entity.pdbx_description
1 polymer ?
#
loop_
_entity_poly.entity_id
_entity_poly.type
_entity_poly.pdbx_seq_one_letter_code
_entity_poly.pdbx_strand_id
1 'polypeptide(L)'
;LDDHSTDRTQAIVESQNPKIKLISGKPIPAGWTGKNWACHQLSKRATGDVLFFIDADAVLEPAAITSVLHVMEAENVDMVASLLRNQGTSISSSILLPIVNHAILALFPASLIHRSSNPDIALAFGPFIGVSATAYAESGGHAAHPDHIVDDVQLARSVKAAGYQQRLINGTDLATTAWYSGFRDIWRGFSNNAYGDLSYSTSLSLLV
;
A
#
# COMPACT_ATOMS: atom_id res chain seq x y z
N LEU A 1 12.82 7.46 -1.54
CA LEU A 1 13.91 6.76 -2.23
C LEU A 1 13.77 7.01 -3.73
N ASP A 2 14.86 7.33 -4.38
CA ASP A 2 14.95 7.39 -5.86
C ASP A 2 15.52 6.08 -6.38
N ASP A 3 14.74 5.37 -7.18
CA ASP A 3 15.14 4.08 -7.75
C ASP A 3 15.72 4.24 -9.16
N HIS A 4 16.82 5.01 -9.24
CA HIS A 4 17.58 5.26 -10.48
C HIS A 4 16.76 6.00 -11.57
N SER A 5 16.01 7.03 -11.18
CA SER A 5 15.29 7.88 -12.13
C SER A 5 16.25 8.49 -13.17
N THR A 6 15.86 8.44 -14.43
CA THR A 6 16.64 9.00 -15.55
C THR A 6 16.16 10.39 -15.98
N ASP A 7 15.13 10.90 -15.33
CA ASP A 7 14.54 12.20 -15.56
C ASP A 7 14.96 13.23 -14.49
N ARG A 8 14.20 14.30 -14.32
CA ARG A 8 14.47 15.37 -13.35
C ARG A 8 14.00 15.08 -11.94
N THR A 9 13.51 13.87 -11.62
CA THR A 9 12.91 13.52 -10.32
C THR A 9 13.86 13.85 -9.17
N GLN A 10 15.09 13.39 -9.22
CA GLN A 10 16.09 13.66 -8.17
C GLN A 10 16.29 15.16 -7.94
N ALA A 11 16.55 15.92 -8.99
CA ALA A 11 16.77 17.36 -8.90
C ALA A 11 15.54 18.11 -8.35
N ILE A 12 14.34 17.67 -8.71
CA ILE A 12 13.10 18.24 -8.21
C ILE A 12 12.98 18.00 -6.69
N VAL A 13 13.19 16.77 -6.24
CA VAL A 13 13.10 16.43 -4.81
C VAL A 13 14.13 17.21 -3.99
N GLU A 14 15.37 17.29 -4.44
CA GLU A 14 16.44 18.04 -3.76
C GLU A 14 16.14 19.55 -3.66
N SER A 15 15.44 20.10 -4.66
CA SER A 15 15.09 21.53 -4.68
C SER A 15 13.87 21.90 -3.81
N GLN A 16 13.03 20.95 -3.43
CA GLN A 16 11.71 21.25 -2.82
C GLN A 16 11.81 21.57 -1.32
N ASN A 17 12.44 20.71 -0.53
CA ASN A 17 12.44 20.88 0.91
C ASN A 17 13.68 20.24 1.55
N PRO A 18 14.50 21.00 2.29
CA PRO A 18 15.69 20.48 2.97
C PRO A 18 15.38 19.43 4.06
N LYS A 19 14.13 19.29 4.48
CA LYS A 19 13.70 18.25 5.41
C LYS A 19 13.48 16.89 4.74
N ILE A 20 13.35 16.85 3.41
CA ILE A 20 13.23 15.61 2.65
C ILE A 20 14.62 14.99 2.51
N LYS A 21 14.80 13.79 3.05
CA LYS A 21 16.03 13.02 2.89
C LYS A 21 15.90 12.14 1.65
N LEU A 22 16.55 12.54 0.56
CA LEU A 22 16.64 11.72 -0.62
C LEU A 22 17.61 10.56 -0.38
N ILE A 23 17.20 9.36 -0.73
CA ILE A 23 18.00 8.13 -0.66
C ILE A 23 18.09 7.56 -2.07
N SER A 24 19.29 7.34 -2.56
CA SER A 24 19.50 6.59 -3.81
C SER A 24 19.33 5.11 -3.56
N GLY A 25 18.50 4.46 -4.35
CA GLY A 25 18.22 3.03 -4.29
C GLY A 25 19.49 2.20 -4.57
N LYS A 26 19.61 1.06 -3.89
CA LYS A 26 20.62 0.05 -4.23
C LYS A 26 20.08 -0.84 -5.35
N PRO A 27 20.93 -1.47 -6.15
CA PRO A 27 20.51 -2.43 -7.16
C PRO A 27 19.56 -3.50 -6.58
N ILE A 28 18.55 -3.84 -7.35
CA ILE A 28 17.50 -4.79 -6.92
C ILE A 28 18.13 -6.20 -6.83
N PRO A 29 18.09 -6.87 -5.68
CA PRO A 29 18.57 -8.24 -5.54
C PRO A 29 17.67 -9.22 -6.31
N ALA A 30 18.23 -10.37 -6.68
CA ALA A 30 17.43 -11.45 -7.26
C ALA A 30 16.29 -11.86 -6.30
N GLY A 31 15.10 -12.08 -6.83
CA GLY A 31 13.92 -12.46 -6.04
C GLY A 31 13.22 -11.28 -5.34
N TRP A 32 13.52 -10.05 -5.69
CA TRP A 32 12.79 -8.87 -5.18
C TRP A 32 12.05 -8.15 -6.30
N THR A 33 10.87 -7.60 -5.98
CA THR A 33 10.26 -6.56 -6.79
C THR A 33 10.89 -5.20 -6.46
N GLY A 34 10.86 -4.25 -7.41
CA GLY A 34 11.39 -2.89 -7.20
C GLY A 34 10.73 -2.18 -6.02
N LYS A 35 9.40 -2.26 -5.92
CA LYS A 35 8.64 -1.62 -4.83
C LYS A 35 8.98 -2.19 -3.47
N ASN A 36 8.98 -3.52 -3.30
CA ASN A 36 9.31 -4.16 -2.03
C ASN A 36 10.74 -3.83 -1.59
N TRP A 37 11.69 -3.84 -2.55
CA TRP A 37 13.06 -3.48 -2.25
C TRP A 37 13.21 -2.01 -1.85
N ALA A 38 12.52 -1.10 -2.51
CA ALA A 38 12.50 0.32 -2.14
C ALA A 38 11.92 0.54 -0.74
N CYS A 39 10.74 -0.04 -0.45
CA CYS A 39 10.10 0.03 0.87
C CYS A 39 10.98 -0.57 1.98
N HIS A 40 11.63 -1.70 1.70
CA HIS A 40 12.57 -2.31 2.64
C HIS A 40 13.77 -1.40 2.94
N GLN A 41 14.37 -0.77 1.92
CA GLN A 41 15.48 0.16 2.11
C GLN A 41 15.06 1.41 2.91
N LEU A 42 13.88 1.94 2.64
CA LEU A 42 13.31 3.08 3.36
C LEU A 42 13.07 2.75 4.83
N SER A 43 12.49 1.58 5.13
CA SER A 43 12.21 1.16 6.51
C SER A 43 13.49 1.04 7.35
N LYS A 44 14.62 0.63 6.76
CA LYS A 44 15.92 0.57 7.44
C LYS A 44 16.51 1.95 7.78
N ARG A 45 15.99 3.01 7.19
CA ARG A 45 16.43 4.40 7.44
C ARG A 45 15.46 5.20 8.30
N ALA A 46 14.25 4.70 8.45
CA ALA A 46 13.23 5.31 9.27
C ALA A 46 13.56 5.11 10.77
N THR A 47 13.27 6.14 11.58
CA THR A 47 13.56 6.16 13.02
C THR A 47 12.33 6.51 13.86
N GLY A 48 11.17 6.70 13.23
CA GLY A 48 9.91 7.00 13.91
C GLY A 48 9.23 5.75 14.47
N ASP A 49 8.32 5.94 15.42
CA ASP A 49 7.53 4.86 16.03
C ASP A 49 6.44 4.34 15.09
N VAL A 50 6.04 5.13 14.10
CA VAL A 50 5.10 4.75 13.04
C VAL A 50 5.75 5.02 11.69
N LEU A 51 5.69 4.02 10.81
CA LEU A 51 6.16 4.10 9.43
C LEU A 51 4.96 4.37 8.52
N PHE A 52 5.09 5.37 7.66
CA PHE A 52 4.12 5.65 6.61
C PHE A 52 4.71 5.28 5.25
N PHE A 53 4.08 4.33 4.58
CA PHE A 53 4.38 3.99 3.19
C PHE A 53 3.37 4.72 2.31
N ILE A 54 3.90 5.50 1.39
CA ILE A 54 3.11 6.40 0.53
C ILE A 54 3.61 6.20 -0.89
N ASP A 55 2.70 5.85 -1.81
CA ASP A 55 3.05 5.74 -3.23
C ASP A 55 3.36 7.13 -3.81
N ALA A 56 4.24 7.18 -4.80
CA ALA A 56 4.76 8.43 -5.35
C ALA A 56 3.70 9.29 -6.06
N ASP A 57 2.57 8.68 -6.45
CA ASP A 57 1.42 9.35 -7.08
C ASP A 57 0.32 9.74 -6.07
N ALA A 58 0.50 9.43 -4.79
CA ALA A 58 -0.44 9.82 -3.76
C ALA A 58 -0.19 11.26 -3.29
N VAL A 59 -1.27 12.03 -3.21
CA VAL A 59 -1.26 13.41 -2.69
C VAL A 59 -2.06 13.45 -1.40
N LEU A 60 -1.36 13.73 -0.28
CA LEU A 60 -1.95 13.77 1.05
C LEU A 60 -2.54 15.15 1.37
N GLU A 61 -3.69 15.15 2.02
CA GLU A 61 -4.21 16.33 2.69
C GLU A 61 -3.40 16.64 3.96
N PRO A 62 -3.33 17.90 4.42
CA PRO A 62 -2.53 18.29 5.58
C PRO A 62 -2.81 17.49 6.86
N ALA A 63 -4.04 17.04 7.06
CA ALA A 63 -4.46 16.28 8.23
C ALA A 63 -4.30 14.76 8.08
N ALA A 64 -3.85 14.25 6.93
CA ALA A 64 -3.86 12.81 6.63
C ALA A 64 -3.08 11.98 7.66
N ILE A 65 -1.84 12.36 7.93
CA ILE A 65 -0.97 11.64 8.88
C ILE A 65 -1.54 11.69 10.29
N THR A 66 -1.94 12.87 10.76
CA THR A 66 -2.50 13.03 12.11
C THR A 66 -3.81 12.28 12.28
N SER A 67 -4.65 12.20 11.25
CA SER A 67 -5.89 11.41 11.27
C SER A 67 -5.61 9.92 11.40
N VAL A 68 -4.65 9.39 10.66
CA VAL A 68 -4.26 7.97 10.77
C VAL A 68 -3.66 7.68 12.15
N LEU A 69 -2.78 8.52 12.68
CA LEU A 69 -2.23 8.37 14.03
C LEU A 69 -3.33 8.37 15.09
N HIS A 70 -4.32 9.26 14.96
CA HIS A 70 -5.46 9.29 15.88
C HIS A 70 -6.28 8.00 15.84
N VAL A 71 -6.52 7.44 14.65
CA VAL A 71 -7.20 6.14 14.52
C VAL A 71 -6.37 5.02 15.18
N MET A 72 -5.05 4.99 14.93
CA MET A 72 -4.17 3.99 15.54
C MET A 72 -4.23 4.02 17.07
N GLU A 73 -4.20 5.21 17.65
CA GLU A 73 -4.28 5.41 19.10
C GLU A 73 -5.68 5.11 19.65
N ALA A 74 -6.72 5.70 19.06
CA ALA A 74 -8.09 5.59 19.56
C ALA A 74 -8.66 4.16 19.48
N GLU A 75 -8.29 3.40 18.45
CA GLU A 75 -8.77 2.03 18.23
C GLU A 75 -7.75 0.96 18.68
N ASN A 76 -6.58 1.39 19.18
CA ASN A 76 -5.46 0.53 19.61
C ASN A 76 -5.10 -0.49 18.50
N VAL A 77 -4.80 0.02 17.31
CA VAL A 77 -4.43 -0.78 16.15
C VAL A 77 -3.01 -0.45 15.68
N ASP A 78 -2.32 -1.45 15.15
CA ASP A 78 -0.91 -1.37 14.78
C ASP A 78 -0.69 -1.00 13.31
N MET A 79 -1.70 -1.26 12.48
CA MET A 79 -1.66 -0.96 11.05
C MET A 79 -2.98 -0.33 10.59
N VAL A 80 -2.88 0.76 9.87
CA VAL A 80 -4.02 1.40 9.18
C VAL A 80 -3.71 1.46 7.69
N ALA A 81 -4.59 0.88 6.88
CA ALA A 81 -4.59 1.05 5.44
C ALA A 81 -5.78 1.93 5.02
N SER A 82 -5.57 2.77 4.03
CA SER A 82 -6.55 3.79 3.63
C SER A 82 -7.01 3.59 2.19
N LEU A 83 -8.33 3.47 1.99
CA LEU A 83 -8.91 3.54 0.66
C LEU A 83 -8.96 5.00 0.23
N LEU A 84 -8.16 5.37 -0.78
CA LEU A 84 -8.02 6.75 -1.23
C LEU A 84 -9.04 7.11 -2.32
N ARG A 85 -9.24 8.42 -2.49
CA ARG A 85 -9.98 8.96 -3.63
C ARG A 85 -9.15 8.80 -4.89
N ASN A 86 -9.70 8.15 -5.90
CA ASN A 86 -9.05 8.08 -7.20
C ASN A 86 -9.37 9.34 -8.03
N GLN A 87 -8.35 10.03 -8.49
CA GLN A 87 -8.47 11.11 -9.48
C GLN A 87 -8.50 10.50 -10.89
N GLY A 88 -9.57 9.74 -11.19
CA GLY A 88 -9.74 9.16 -12.52
C GLY A 88 -9.77 10.23 -13.60
N THR A 89 -8.89 10.09 -14.58
CA THR A 89 -8.78 11.02 -15.72
C THR A 89 -9.70 10.63 -16.89
N SER A 90 -10.41 9.50 -16.78
CA SER A 90 -11.29 8.97 -17.82
C SER A 90 -12.66 8.55 -17.28
N ILE A 91 -13.68 8.56 -18.15
CA ILE A 91 -15.02 8.09 -17.81
C ILE A 91 -14.98 6.63 -17.35
N SER A 92 -14.16 5.78 -17.99
CA SER A 92 -14.01 4.38 -17.61
C SER A 92 -13.44 4.21 -16.20
N SER A 93 -12.42 4.97 -15.83
CA SER A 93 -11.87 4.91 -14.47
C SER A 93 -12.88 5.43 -13.43
N SER A 94 -13.62 6.47 -13.74
CA SER A 94 -14.63 7.04 -12.82
C SER A 94 -15.81 6.10 -12.54
N ILE A 95 -16.10 5.17 -13.45
CA ILE A 95 -17.19 4.19 -13.28
C ILE A 95 -16.67 2.88 -12.72
N LEU A 96 -15.59 2.32 -13.32
CA LEU A 96 -15.15 0.96 -12.99
C LEU A 96 -14.46 0.88 -11.63
N LEU A 97 -13.62 1.84 -11.26
CA LEU A 97 -12.88 1.76 -10.00
C LEU A 97 -13.79 1.78 -8.76
N PRO A 98 -14.84 2.62 -8.66
CA PRO A 98 -15.81 2.51 -7.58
C PRO A 98 -16.53 1.15 -7.53
N ILE A 99 -16.87 0.58 -8.70
CA ILE A 99 -17.52 -0.75 -8.77
C ILE A 99 -16.58 -1.83 -8.22
N VAL A 100 -15.32 -1.85 -8.67
CA VAL A 100 -14.32 -2.82 -8.21
C VAL A 100 -14.04 -2.65 -6.73
N ASN A 101 -13.82 -1.44 -6.25
CA ASN A 101 -13.62 -1.17 -4.82
C ASN A 101 -14.83 -1.63 -4.00
N HIS A 102 -16.03 -1.40 -4.51
CA HIS A 102 -17.26 -1.85 -3.84
C HIS A 102 -17.36 -3.38 -3.79
N ALA A 103 -17.01 -4.06 -4.88
CA ALA A 103 -16.97 -5.52 -4.92
C ALA A 103 -15.93 -6.09 -3.94
N ILE A 104 -14.73 -5.52 -3.89
CA ILE A 104 -13.68 -5.91 -2.93
C ILE A 104 -14.18 -5.74 -1.49
N LEU A 105 -14.76 -4.57 -1.15
CA LEU A 105 -15.27 -4.29 0.19
C LEU A 105 -16.52 -5.12 0.54
N ALA A 106 -17.28 -5.59 -0.44
CA ALA A 106 -18.38 -6.53 -0.21
C ALA A 106 -17.87 -7.93 0.17
N LEU A 107 -16.76 -8.36 -0.44
CA LEU A 107 -16.09 -9.64 -0.11
C LEU A 107 -15.29 -9.54 1.20
N PHE A 108 -14.67 -8.40 1.46
CA PHE A 108 -13.85 -8.12 2.64
C PHE A 108 -14.40 -6.90 3.40
N PRO A 109 -15.51 -7.03 4.14
CA PRO A 109 -16.05 -5.92 4.91
C PRO A 109 -15.04 -5.36 5.92
N ALA A 110 -14.89 -4.05 5.98
CA ALA A 110 -13.91 -3.39 6.85
C ALA A 110 -14.07 -3.78 8.33
N SER A 111 -15.32 -4.02 8.78
CA SER A 111 -15.61 -4.48 10.13
C SER A 111 -15.10 -5.90 10.40
N LEU A 112 -15.13 -6.78 9.40
CA LEU A 112 -14.60 -8.13 9.49
C LEU A 112 -13.06 -8.12 9.52
N ILE A 113 -12.45 -7.30 8.69
CA ILE A 113 -10.98 -7.11 8.66
C ILE A 113 -10.49 -6.66 10.04
N HIS A 114 -11.16 -5.70 10.65
CA HIS A 114 -10.80 -5.19 11.98
C HIS A 114 -10.98 -6.22 13.09
N ARG A 115 -12.10 -6.98 13.09
CA ARG A 115 -12.44 -7.91 14.19
C ARG A 115 -11.73 -9.25 14.09
N SER A 116 -11.28 -9.64 12.93
CA SER A 116 -10.66 -10.94 12.69
C SER A 116 -9.16 -10.89 12.91
N SER A 117 -8.64 -11.81 13.69
CA SER A 117 -7.19 -12.07 13.80
C SER A 117 -6.67 -13.02 12.72
N ASN A 118 -7.56 -13.60 11.89
CA ASN A 118 -7.12 -14.49 10.79
C ASN A 118 -6.37 -13.70 9.72
N PRO A 119 -5.11 -14.05 9.39
CA PRO A 119 -4.33 -13.41 8.35
C PRO A 119 -4.97 -13.45 6.96
N ASP A 120 -5.77 -14.49 6.65
CA ASP A 120 -6.47 -14.59 5.37
C ASP A 120 -7.57 -13.54 5.21
N ILE A 121 -8.03 -12.97 6.34
CA ILE A 121 -8.98 -11.85 6.38
C ILE A 121 -8.21 -10.55 6.59
N ALA A 122 -7.32 -10.23 5.66
CA ALA A 122 -6.57 -8.99 5.62
C ALA A 122 -6.73 -8.34 4.24
N LEU A 123 -6.83 -7.03 4.23
CA LEU A 123 -6.89 -6.21 3.02
C LEU A 123 -6.19 -4.88 3.29
N ALA A 124 -5.33 -4.47 2.38
CA ALA A 124 -4.74 -3.14 2.40
C ALA A 124 -4.76 -2.53 1.00
N PHE A 125 -4.66 -1.22 0.94
CA PHE A 125 -4.47 -0.45 -0.28
C PHE A 125 -3.14 0.28 -0.16
N GLY A 126 -2.20 -0.05 -1.06
CA GLY A 126 -0.81 0.37 -1.03
C GLY A 126 -0.51 1.87 -0.97
N PRO A 127 -1.33 2.74 -1.60
CA PRO A 127 -0.97 4.16 -1.73
C PRO A 127 -0.81 4.94 -0.43
N PHE A 128 -1.45 4.52 0.68
CA PHE A 128 -1.26 5.15 1.98
C PHE A 128 -1.49 4.17 3.13
N ILE A 129 -0.40 3.71 3.71
CA ILE A 129 -0.37 2.75 4.83
C ILE A 129 0.44 3.36 5.98
N GLY A 130 -0.14 3.36 7.19
CA GLY A 130 0.57 3.60 8.45
C GLY A 130 0.70 2.29 9.22
N VAL A 131 1.89 1.98 9.73
CA VAL A 131 2.14 0.78 10.53
C VAL A 131 3.13 1.10 11.66
N SER A 132 2.91 0.56 12.86
CA SER A 132 3.86 0.73 13.96
C SER A 132 5.21 0.08 13.59
N ALA A 133 6.32 0.73 13.96
CA ALA A 133 7.66 0.25 13.65
C ALA A 133 7.90 -1.16 14.24
N THR A 134 7.31 -1.43 15.41
CA THR A 134 7.38 -2.74 16.06
C THR A 134 6.63 -3.81 15.26
N ALA A 135 5.36 -3.56 14.90
CA ALA A 135 4.57 -4.50 14.11
C ALA A 135 5.22 -4.77 12.74
N TYR A 136 5.76 -3.72 12.10
CA TYR A 136 6.49 -3.86 10.84
C TYR A 136 7.74 -4.74 11.00
N ALA A 137 8.54 -4.51 12.04
CA ALA A 137 9.76 -5.27 12.27
C ALA A 137 9.48 -6.75 12.61
N GLU A 138 8.53 -7.01 13.50
CA GLU A 138 8.19 -8.36 13.95
C GLU A 138 7.43 -9.18 12.90
N SER A 139 6.66 -8.53 12.02
CA SER A 139 6.04 -9.19 10.86
C SER A 139 7.03 -9.51 9.74
N GLY A 140 8.29 -9.05 9.83
CA GLY A 140 9.30 -9.17 8.78
C GLY A 140 9.19 -8.11 7.69
N GLY A 141 8.16 -7.27 7.72
CA GLY A 141 7.93 -6.18 6.75
C GLY A 141 7.94 -6.65 5.31
N HIS A 142 8.40 -5.81 4.38
CA HIS A 142 8.49 -6.17 2.96
C HIS A 142 9.53 -7.26 2.66
N ALA A 143 10.41 -7.59 3.61
CA ALA A 143 11.38 -8.67 3.43
C ALA A 143 10.76 -10.08 3.61
N ALA A 144 9.58 -10.18 4.22
CA ALA A 144 8.87 -11.44 4.35
C ALA A 144 8.31 -11.94 2.99
N HIS A 145 8.02 -11.02 2.07
CA HIS A 145 7.43 -11.32 0.77
C HIS A 145 8.11 -10.49 -0.35
N PRO A 146 9.42 -10.71 -0.61
CA PRO A 146 10.22 -9.81 -1.45
C PRO A 146 9.80 -9.80 -2.92
N ASP A 147 9.27 -10.91 -3.43
CA ASP A 147 8.87 -11.12 -4.82
C ASP A 147 7.36 -10.93 -5.08
N HIS A 148 6.59 -10.63 -4.03
CA HIS A 148 5.13 -10.53 -4.18
C HIS A 148 4.70 -9.20 -4.82
N ILE A 149 3.79 -9.28 -5.81
CA ILE A 149 3.29 -8.09 -6.53
C ILE A 149 2.29 -7.32 -5.66
N VAL A 150 1.45 -8.04 -4.89
CA VAL A 150 0.44 -7.45 -3.99
C VAL A 150 1.08 -7.29 -2.61
N ASP A 151 2.02 -6.37 -2.53
CA ASP A 151 2.87 -6.13 -1.36
C ASP A 151 2.08 -5.65 -0.13
N ASP A 152 1.08 -4.84 -0.36
CA ASP A 152 0.23 -4.23 0.66
C ASP A 152 -0.64 -5.26 1.40
N VAL A 153 -1.30 -6.17 0.66
CA VAL A 153 -2.09 -7.25 1.25
C VAL A 153 -1.19 -8.24 1.98
N GLN A 154 -0.01 -8.56 1.42
CA GLN A 154 0.94 -9.47 2.09
C GLN A 154 1.50 -8.85 3.37
N LEU A 155 1.81 -7.55 3.37
CA LEU A 155 2.21 -6.85 4.58
C LEU A 155 1.10 -6.93 5.65
N ALA A 156 -0.16 -6.69 5.28
CA ALA A 156 -1.29 -6.77 6.18
C ALA A 156 -1.50 -8.19 6.75
N ARG A 157 -1.34 -9.22 5.91
CA ARG A 157 -1.37 -10.63 6.34
C ARG A 157 -0.26 -10.94 7.34
N SER A 158 0.96 -10.49 7.06
CA SER A 158 2.12 -10.71 7.93
C SER A 158 1.97 -10.00 9.28
N VAL A 159 1.45 -8.77 9.29
CA VAL A 159 1.16 -8.01 10.51
C VAL A 159 0.15 -8.77 11.38
N LYS A 160 -0.93 -9.28 10.79
CA LYS A 160 -1.91 -10.10 11.52
C LYS A 160 -1.36 -11.44 11.99
N ALA A 161 -0.54 -12.10 11.16
CA ALA A 161 0.11 -13.37 11.52
C ALA A 161 1.07 -13.20 12.71
N ALA A 162 1.68 -12.03 12.84
CA ALA A 162 2.51 -11.65 14.00
C ALA A 162 1.68 -11.26 15.25
N GLY A 163 0.34 -11.31 15.18
CA GLY A 163 -0.55 -11.03 16.31
C GLY A 163 -0.98 -9.57 16.46
N TYR A 164 -0.65 -8.72 15.51
CA TYR A 164 -0.98 -7.29 15.51
C TYR A 164 -2.35 -6.99 14.88
N GLN A 165 -2.92 -5.84 15.24
CA GLN A 165 -4.25 -5.44 14.80
C GLN A 165 -4.18 -4.55 13.57
N GLN A 166 -5.10 -4.79 12.61
CA GLN A 166 -5.25 -4.01 11.39
C GLN A 166 -6.59 -3.29 11.33
N ARG A 167 -6.57 -2.06 10.81
CA ARG A 167 -7.75 -1.28 10.46
C ARG A 167 -7.73 -0.87 8.99
N LEU A 168 -8.84 -1.04 8.31
CA LEU A 168 -9.08 -0.42 6.99
C LEU A 168 -10.03 0.77 7.18
N ILE A 169 -9.63 1.95 6.68
CA ILE A 169 -10.42 3.17 6.78
C ILE A 169 -10.80 3.72 5.40
N ASN A 170 -11.88 4.50 5.38
CA ASN A 170 -12.18 5.36 4.24
C ASN A 170 -11.29 6.60 4.32
N GLY A 171 -10.30 6.68 3.46
CA GLY A 171 -9.34 7.78 3.34
C GLY A 171 -9.61 8.73 2.18
N THR A 172 -10.82 8.71 1.59
CA THR A 172 -11.15 9.54 0.42
C THR A 172 -11.05 11.04 0.66
N ASP A 173 -11.12 11.48 1.91
CA ASP A 173 -10.92 12.87 2.32
C ASP A 173 -9.52 13.13 2.90
N LEU A 174 -8.70 12.09 3.00
CA LEU A 174 -7.34 12.19 3.52
C LEU A 174 -6.28 12.25 2.42
N ALA A 175 -6.53 11.60 1.30
CA ALA A 175 -5.59 11.60 0.20
C ALA A 175 -6.24 11.23 -1.14
N THR A 176 -5.54 11.57 -2.21
CA THR A 176 -5.90 11.21 -3.58
C THR A 176 -4.77 10.47 -4.26
N THR A 177 -5.10 9.63 -5.22
CA THR A 177 -4.15 8.89 -6.05
C THR A 177 -4.61 8.86 -7.51
N ALA A 178 -3.69 8.70 -8.45
CA ALA A 178 -3.96 8.65 -9.89
C ALA A 178 -3.72 7.24 -10.46
N TRP A 179 -4.39 6.22 -9.92
CA TRP A 179 -4.10 4.82 -10.20
C TRP A 179 -4.15 4.43 -11.67
N TYR A 180 -5.25 4.72 -12.34
CA TYR A 180 -5.48 4.19 -13.70
C TYR A 180 -6.05 5.26 -14.62
N SER A 181 -5.45 5.42 -15.78
CA SER A 181 -5.85 6.42 -16.77
C SER A 181 -6.98 5.93 -17.70
N GLY A 182 -7.24 4.62 -17.77
CA GLY A 182 -8.26 4.08 -18.66
C GLY A 182 -8.55 2.60 -18.48
N PHE A 183 -9.52 2.08 -19.26
CA PHE A 183 -10.00 0.70 -19.17
C PHE A 183 -8.88 -0.35 -19.27
N ARG A 184 -7.95 -0.18 -20.22
CA ARG A 184 -6.85 -1.14 -20.44
C ARG A 184 -5.91 -1.21 -19.25
N ASP A 185 -5.64 -0.06 -18.61
CA ASP A 185 -4.78 0.02 -17.44
C ASP A 185 -5.45 -0.63 -16.23
N ILE A 186 -6.76 -0.38 -16.06
CA ILE A 186 -7.58 -1.03 -15.03
C ILE A 186 -7.54 -2.54 -15.20
N TRP A 187 -7.87 -3.03 -16.39
CA TRP A 187 -7.87 -4.46 -16.69
C TRP A 187 -6.52 -5.11 -16.41
N ARG A 188 -5.45 -4.50 -16.89
CA ARG A 188 -4.07 -5.00 -16.69
C ARG A 188 -3.68 -5.02 -15.21
N GLY A 189 -3.95 -3.95 -14.49
CA GLY A 189 -3.62 -3.83 -13.07
C GLY A 189 -4.37 -4.86 -12.22
N PHE A 190 -5.69 -4.94 -12.38
CA PHE A 190 -6.49 -5.91 -11.60
C PHE A 190 -6.23 -7.36 -12.00
N SER A 191 -5.97 -7.66 -13.28
CA SER A 191 -5.58 -9.01 -13.69
C SER A 191 -4.26 -9.43 -13.05
N ASN A 192 -3.28 -8.54 -12.98
CA ASN A 192 -2.00 -8.81 -12.33
C ASN A 192 -2.16 -9.03 -10.81
N ASN A 193 -2.98 -8.20 -10.16
CA ASN A 193 -3.23 -8.32 -8.72
C ASN A 193 -4.01 -9.60 -8.39
N ALA A 194 -5.06 -9.93 -9.16
CA ALA A 194 -5.81 -11.17 -9.00
C ALA A 194 -4.90 -12.40 -9.20
N TYR A 195 -4.01 -12.37 -10.19
CA TYR A 195 -3.05 -13.43 -10.41
C TYR A 195 -2.06 -13.57 -9.22
N GLY A 196 -1.60 -12.46 -8.66
CA GLY A 196 -0.76 -12.43 -7.45
C GLY A 196 -1.49 -12.99 -6.22
N ASP A 197 -2.73 -12.58 -5.98
CA ASP A 197 -3.55 -13.06 -4.86
C ASP A 197 -3.89 -14.55 -4.96
N LEU A 198 -4.05 -15.08 -6.17
CA LEU A 198 -4.26 -16.50 -6.43
C LEU A 198 -2.96 -17.32 -6.40
N SER A 199 -1.92 -16.81 -5.75
CA SER A 199 -0.62 -17.48 -5.57
C SER A 199 0.03 -17.90 -6.89
N TYR A 200 -0.14 -17.06 -7.93
CA TYR A 200 0.40 -17.30 -9.28
C TYR A 200 -0.10 -18.60 -9.95
N SER A 201 -1.26 -19.11 -9.53
CA SER A 201 -1.87 -20.29 -10.10
C SER A 201 -2.72 -19.96 -11.33
N THR A 202 -2.23 -20.31 -12.51
CA THR A 202 -2.98 -20.13 -13.78
C THR A 202 -4.29 -20.91 -13.82
N SER A 203 -4.38 -22.06 -13.17
CA SER A 203 -5.61 -22.84 -13.08
C SER A 203 -6.71 -22.15 -12.25
N LEU A 204 -6.34 -21.45 -11.19
CA LEU A 204 -7.28 -20.66 -10.38
C LEU A 204 -7.66 -19.34 -11.06
N SER A 205 -6.73 -18.71 -11.78
CA SER A 205 -6.98 -17.44 -12.50
C SER A 205 -7.96 -17.59 -13.66
N LEU A 206 -8.15 -18.81 -14.21
CA LEU A 206 -9.12 -19.10 -15.27
C LEU A 206 -10.56 -19.27 -14.75
N LEU A 207 -10.76 -19.32 -13.42
CA LEU A 207 -12.06 -19.45 -12.76
C LEU A 207 -12.65 -18.12 -12.29
N VAL A 208 -11.91 -17.01 -12.43
CA VAL A 208 -12.29 -15.64 -12.08
C VAL A 208 -12.37 -14.77 -13.35
#